data_0cb671c9280f0852ed2524dbb4c3cdbc
#
_entry.id   0cb671c9280f0852ed2524dbb4c3cdbc
#
_cell.length_a   1.000
_cell.length_b   1.000
_cell.length_c   1.000
_cell.angle_alpha   90.00
_cell.angle_beta   90.00
_cell.angle_gamma   90.00
#
_symmetry.space_group_name_H-M   'P 1'
#
loop_
_entity.id
_entity.type
_entity.pdbx_description
1 polymer ?
#
loop_
_entity_poly.entity_id
_entity_poly.type
_entity_poly.pdbx_seq_one_letter_code
_entity_poly.pdbx_strand_id
1 'polypeptide(L)' 'METNIIDLIKIDASKRQDVFNERIEAYNMPSSFKGYLSDVLYAVENSPELQQCSPSSIVDSAIKACGFGLTI' A
#
# COMPACT_ATOMS: atom_id res chain seq x y z
N MET A 1 23.63 -4.51 5.25
CA MET A 1 22.51 -3.81 5.90
C MET A 1 21.20 -4.39 5.40
N GLU A 2 20.38 -4.87 6.30
CA GLU A 2 19.11 -5.46 5.90
C GLU A 2 18.09 -4.38 5.55
N THR A 3 17.45 -4.53 4.41
CA THR A 3 16.38 -3.63 4.03
C THR A 3 15.09 -4.07 4.71
N ASN A 4 14.50 -3.18 5.47
CA ASN A 4 13.25 -3.44 6.16
C ASN A 4 12.12 -3.64 5.14
N ILE A 5 11.18 -4.54 5.45
CA ILE A 5 10.01 -4.76 4.60
C ILE A 5 9.23 -3.46 4.36
N ILE A 6 9.18 -2.59 5.36
CA ILE A 6 8.51 -1.29 5.24
C ILE A 6 9.15 -0.46 4.12
N ASP A 7 10.47 -0.43 4.07
CA ASP A 7 11.19 0.30 3.01
C ASP A 7 10.93 -0.29 1.64
N LEU A 8 10.89 -1.63 1.55
CA LEU A 8 10.62 -2.32 0.30
C LEU A 8 9.19 -2.03 -0.19
N ILE A 9 8.23 -1.98 0.72
CA ILE A 9 6.86 -1.63 0.38
C ILE A 9 6.77 -0.20 -0.14
N LYS A 10 7.46 0.73 0.51
CA LYS A 10 7.51 2.13 0.07
C LYS A 10 8.06 2.25 -1.34
N ILE A 11 9.14 1.54 -1.63
CA ILE A 11 9.78 1.57 -2.95
C ILE A 11 8.83 1.01 -4.00
N ASP A 12 8.24 -0.15 -3.74
CA ASP A 12 7.34 -0.80 -4.68
C ASP A 12 6.06 0.02 -4.90
N ALA A 13 5.50 0.58 -3.84
CA ALA A 13 4.33 1.43 -3.93
C ALA A 13 4.62 2.70 -4.73
N SER A 14 5.81 3.28 -4.55
CA SER A 14 6.23 4.46 -5.30
C SER A 14 6.32 4.19 -6.80
N LYS A 15 6.75 2.99 -7.19
CA LYS A 15 6.81 2.59 -8.59
C LYS A 15 5.41 2.46 -9.19
N ARG A 16 4.41 2.23 -8.36
CA ARG A 16 3.02 2.06 -8.78
C ARG A 16 2.14 3.23 -8.35
N GLN A 17 2.76 4.36 -8.04
CA GLN A 17 2.04 5.54 -7.56
C GLN A 17 0.95 5.99 -8.53
N ASP A 18 1.21 5.92 -9.83
CA ASP A 18 0.24 6.31 -10.85
C ASP A 18 -1.02 5.45 -10.76
N VAL A 19 -0.87 4.16 -10.51
CA VAL A 19 -2.00 3.24 -10.37
C VAL A 19 -2.82 3.60 -9.14
N PHE A 20 -2.15 3.87 -8.01
CA PHE A 20 -2.83 4.29 -6.79
C PHE A 20 -3.60 5.59 -6.99
N ASN A 21 -2.96 6.58 -7.60
CA ASN A 21 -3.59 7.87 -7.84
C ASN A 21 -4.81 7.73 -8.75
N GLU A 22 -4.72 6.92 -9.78
CA GLU A 22 -5.82 6.65 -10.68
C GLU A 22 -7.02 6.06 -9.94
N ARG A 23 -6.77 5.09 -9.06
CA ARG A 23 -7.81 4.46 -8.27
C ARG A 23 -8.43 5.41 -7.25
N ILE A 24 -7.59 6.16 -6.56
CA ILE A 24 -8.04 7.15 -5.58
C ILE A 24 -8.95 8.17 -6.26
N GLU A 25 -8.57 8.64 -7.42
CA GLU A 25 -9.34 9.61 -8.18
C GLU A 25 -10.64 9.00 -8.70
N ALA A 26 -10.57 7.78 -9.25
CA ALA A 26 -11.74 7.09 -9.83
C ALA A 26 -12.82 6.82 -8.80
N TYR A 27 -12.42 6.49 -7.56
CA TYR A 27 -13.36 6.18 -6.48
C TYR A 27 -13.57 7.35 -5.52
N ASN A 28 -13.01 8.51 -5.86
CA ASN A 28 -13.18 9.73 -5.06
C ASN A 28 -12.86 9.49 -3.57
N MET A 29 -11.78 8.80 -3.31
CA MET A 29 -11.37 8.48 -1.95
C MET A 29 -10.92 9.73 -1.20
N PRO A 30 -11.18 9.80 0.11
CA PRO A 30 -10.82 10.98 0.90
C PRO A 30 -9.33 11.09 1.18
N SER A 31 -8.57 10.03 0.96
CA SER A 31 -7.14 10.00 1.27
C SER A 31 -6.30 10.22 0.02
N SER A 32 -5.16 10.88 0.20
CA SER A 32 -4.14 10.96 -0.84
C SER A 32 -3.34 9.65 -0.90
N PHE A 33 -2.50 9.51 -1.92
CA PHE A 33 -1.58 8.37 -2.00
C PHE A 33 -0.74 8.22 -0.72
N LYS A 34 -0.20 9.33 -0.22
CA LYS A 34 0.61 9.31 1.02
C LYS A 34 -0.18 8.81 2.22
N GLY A 35 -1.41 9.29 2.37
CA GLY A 35 -2.28 8.85 3.45
C GLY A 35 -2.62 7.38 3.35
N TYR A 36 -2.96 6.93 2.15
CA TYR A 36 -3.28 5.53 1.92
C TYR A 36 -2.08 4.63 2.19
N LEU A 37 -0.90 5.05 1.72
CA LEU A 37 0.34 4.30 1.96
C LEU A 37 0.66 4.23 3.46
N SER A 38 0.45 5.31 4.19
CA SER A 38 0.64 5.32 5.65
C SER A 38 -0.25 4.29 6.33
N ASP A 39 -1.50 4.18 5.91
CA ASP A 39 -2.43 3.20 6.46
C ASP A 39 -1.97 1.77 6.17
N VAL A 40 -1.49 1.52 4.97
CA VAL A 40 -0.95 0.21 4.59
C VAL A 40 0.27 -0.13 5.45
N LEU A 41 1.19 0.81 5.60
CA LEU A 41 2.39 0.60 6.40
C LEU A 41 2.06 0.36 7.87
N TYR A 42 1.08 1.09 8.39
CA TYR A 42 0.63 0.89 9.77
C TYR A 42 0.06 -0.51 9.95
N ALA A 43 -0.75 -0.97 9.01
CA ALA A 43 -1.31 -2.32 9.06
C ALA A 43 -0.20 -3.38 9.05
N VAL A 44 0.81 -3.20 8.20
CA VAL A 44 1.94 -4.13 8.13
C VAL A 44 2.74 -4.15 9.42
N GLU A 45 3.00 -2.98 10.00
CA GLU A 45 3.74 -2.88 11.26
C GLU A 45 3.04 -3.60 12.41
N ASN A 46 1.71 -3.64 12.38
CA ASN A 46 0.92 -4.24 13.44
C ASN A 46 0.46 -5.67 13.15
N SER A 47 0.89 -6.24 12.02
CA SER A 47 0.51 -7.61 11.65
C SER A 47 1.74 -8.43 11.29
N PRO A 48 2.16 -9.34 12.19
CA PRO A 48 3.28 -10.25 11.86
C PRO A 48 3.00 -11.08 10.60
N GLU A 49 1.74 -11.42 10.34
CA GLU A 49 1.37 -12.19 9.17
C GLU A 49 1.66 -11.42 7.87
N LEU A 50 1.35 -10.14 7.84
CA LEU A 50 1.64 -9.31 6.68
C LEU A 50 3.14 -9.14 6.47
N GLN A 51 3.91 -9.13 7.55
CA GLN A 51 5.36 -9.01 7.47
C GLN A 51 6.03 -10.22 6.82
N GLN A 52 5.33 -11.35 6.75
CA GLN A 52 5.81 -12.55 6.10
C GLN A 52 5.49 -12.59 4.61
N CYS A 53 4.64 -11.69 4.14
CA CYS A 53 4.29 -11.58 2.73
C CYS A 53 5.38 -10.83 1.98
N SER A 54 5.47 -11.05 0.66
CA SER A 54 6.39 -10.25 -0.14
C SER A 54 5.86 -8.82 -0.27
N PRO A 55 6.75 -7.82 -0.39
CA PRO A 55 6.32 -6.44 -0.58
C PRO A 55 5.39 -6.27 -1.78
N SER A 56 5.70 -6.96 -2.87
CA SER A 56 4.88 -6.94 -4.09
C SER A 56 3.45 -7.40 -3.83
N SER A 57 3.29 -8.48 -3.07
CA SER A 57 1.97 -9.01 -2.71
C SER A 57 1.17 -8.03 -1.88
N ILE A 58 1.84 -7.37 -0.93
CA ILE A 58 1.19 -6.38 -0.07
C ILE A 58 0.72 -5.19 -0.91
N VAL A 59 1.56 -4.70 -1.82
CA VAL A 59 1.20 -3.59 -2.70
C VAL A 59 0.07 -3.98 -3.64
N ASP A 60 0.10 -5.19 -4.21
CA ASP A 60 -0.98 -5.70 -5.05
C ASP A 60 -2.31 -5.76 -4.30
N SER A 61 -2.27 -6.23 -3.05
CA SER A 61 -3.47 -6.28 -2.21
C SER A 61 -4.00 -4.89 -1.91
N ALA A 62 -3.10 -3.93 -1.67
CA ALA A 62 -3.48 -2.55 -1.43
C ALA A 62 -4.12 -1.94 -2.67
N ILE A 63 -3.59 -2.22 -3.86
CA ILE A 63 -4.16 -1.74 -5.11
C ILE A 63 -5.56 -2.31 -5.31
N LYS A 64 -5.75 -3.60 -5.03
CA LYS A 64 -7.06 -4.24 -5.14
C LYS A 64 -8.06 -3.63 -4.17
N ALA A 65 -7.66 -3.42 -2.93
CA ALA A 65 -8.52 -2.78 -1.93
C ALA A 65 -8.89 -1.36 -2.35
N CYS A 66 -7.92 -0.63 -2.87
CA CYS A 66 -8.15 0.72 -3.40
C CYS A 66 -9.13 0.67 -4.58
N GLY A 67 -9.05 -0.37 -5.40
CA GLY A 67 -9.96 -0.56 -6.53
C GLY A 67 -11.40 -0.81 -6.11
N PHE A 68 -11.62 -1.19 -4.84
CA PHE A 68 -12.95 -1.36 -4.27
C PHE A 68 -13.36 -0.17 -3.38
N GLY A 69 -12.54 0.87 -3.32
CA GLY A 69 -12.80 2.01 -2.46
C GLY A 69 -12.58 1.72 -0.99
N LEU A 70 -11.81 0.67 -0.67
CA LEU A 70 -11.56 0.23 0.70
C LEU A 70 -10.14 0.53 1.12
N THR A 71 -9.93 0.62 2.43
CA THR A 71 -8.58 0.65 3.01
C THR A 71 -8.25 -0.72 3.56
N ILE A 72 -6.97 -0.97 3.62
CA ILE A 72 -6.47 -2.25 4.09
C ILE A 72 -6.45 -2.31 5.62
#